data_352bf2d26137f4e6047f55f18bc5edde
#
_entry.id   352bf2d26137f4e6047f55f18bc5edde
#
_cell.length_a   1.000
_cell.length_b   1.000
_cell.length_c   1.000
_cell.angle_alpha   90.00
_cell.angle_beta   90.00
_cell.angle_gamma   90.00
#
_symmetry.space_group_name_H-M   'P 1'
#
loop_
_entity.id
_entity.type
_entity.pdbx_description
1 polymer ?
#
loop_
_entity_poly.entity_id
_entity_poly.type
_entity_poly.pdbx_seq_one_letter_code
_entity_poly.pdbx_strand_id
1 'polypeptide(L)'
;MGLNKSNRGEAERVGYGNCLDYLQRRGVLPFRVAPFCPVDDLILSLCAYLPFEQVLPGPRQGDWVPFPQAVEALTQRPGWDAVGLIMAKDTPALVRQAARSPRFQTLGLGCAAGVLDQQTQFAALTFRLPDSTLYLAFRGTDDTLVGWKECFAMSYAFPVPAQALAQDYLVQVAQRHPGRLRVGGHSKGGNLAVWAALHAPPLLRRRILRVTSHDGPGFGQDLTRTRAYGALAPRLVTYIPQASLVGTLLHQDPRAQIIQSHGVGTVGQHDPFSWTVRGTGFVSLPRRSRRGDRESAGFRGWVDALSPAEREEFTQVFFDLLAASRAETLSEFSQSWADSALAVAGAYAALPPAVRRDMPDYLWRFLVNMGTGGKG
;
A
#
# COMPACT_ATOMS: atom_id res chain seq x y z
N MET A 1 -12.58 -22.18 9.65
CA MET A 1 -12.16 -23.20 10.62
C MET A 1 -11.23 -22.56 11.63
N GLY A 2 -11.59 -22.56 12.90
CA GLY A 2 -11.05 -21.68 13.92
C GLY A 2 -9.56 -21.82 14.16
N LEU A 3 -8.88 -20.70 14.24
CA LEU A 3 -7.56 -20.57 14.84
C LEU A 3 -7.62 -21.11 16.27
N ASN A 4 -6.74 -22.05 16.53
CA ASN A 4 -6.65 -22.80 17.77
C ASN A 4 -6.57 -21.82 18.96
N LYS A 5 -7.55 -21.86 19.88
CA LYS A 5 -7.61 -21.00 21.07
C LYS A 5 -6.33 -21.08 21.94
N SER A 6 -5.54 -22.16 21.81
CA SER A 6 -4.26 -22.32 22.50
C SER A 6 -3.18 -21.33 22.03
N ASN A 7 -3.10 -21.03 20.74
CA ASN A 7 -2.12 -20.10 20.20
C ASN A 7 -2.40 -18.62 20.54
N ARG A 8 -3.67 -18.25 20.75
CA ARG A 8 -4.02 -16.91 21.27
C ARG A 8 -3.53 -16.70 22.71
N GLY A 9 -3.70 -17.67 23.57
CA GLY A 9 -3.25 -17.58 24.97
C GLY A 9 -1.73 -17.48 25.12
N GLU A 10 -0.96 -18.13 24.24
CA GLU A 10 0.50 -18.03 24.21
C GLU A 10 0.99 -16.69 23.63
N ALA A 11 0.34 -16.19 22.57
CA ALA A 11 0.63 -14.87 22.01
C ALA A 11 0.37 -13.75 23.01
N GLU A 12 -0.66 -13.85 23.84
CA GLU A 12 -0.95 -12.90 24.92
C GLU A 12 0.11 -12.89 26.02
N ARG A 13 0.69 -14.07 26.38
CA ARG A 13 1.74 -14.18 27.40
C ARG A 13 3.08 -13.60 26.93
N VAL A 14 3.39 -13.63 25.63
CA VAL A 14 4.69 -13.22 25.05
C VAL A 14 4.65 -11.80 24.49
N GLY A 15 3.49 -11.12 24.49
CA GLY A 15 3.35 -9.75 23.97
C GLY A 15 3.39 -9.66 22.44
N TYR A 16 3.13 -10.77 21.74
CA TYR A 16 2.93 -10.78 20.29
C TYR A 16 1.49 -10.41 19.91
N GLY A 17 1.31 -9.86 18.74
CA GLY A 17 -0.01 -9.49 18.19
C GLY A 17 0.17 -8.83 16.84
N ASN A 18 -0.81 -8.05 16.40
CA ASN A 18 -0.74 -7.20 15.21
C ASN A 18 -0.79 -5.71 15.57
N CYS A 19 -1.00 -4.82 14.59
CA CYS A 19 -1.06 -3.38 14.83
C CYS A 19 -2.27 -2.97 15.69
N LEU A 20 -3.39 -3.70 15.68
CA LEU A 20 -4.52 -3.47 16.59
C LEU A 20 -4.15 -3.82 18.03
N ASP A 21 -3.51 -4.97 18.26
CA ASP A 21 -3.04 -5.36 19.57
C ASP A 21 -1.99 -4.38 20.12
N TYR A 22 -1.11 -3.87 19.24
CA TYR A 22 -0.19 -2.81 19.60
C TYR A 22 -0.94 -1.57 20.09
N LEU A 23 -1.95 -1.14 19.36
CA LEU A 23 -2.73 0.04 19.70
C LEU A 23 -3.47 -0.14 21.03
N GLN A 24 -4.02 -1.32 21.32
CA GLN A 24 -4.65 -1.63 22.60
C GLN A 24 -3.66 -1.55 23.77
N ARG A 25 -2.44 -2.07 23.60
CA ARG A 25 -1.44 -2.15 24.67
C ARG A 25 -0.64 -0.85 24.85
N ARG A 26 -0.32 -0.17 23.77
CA ARG A 26 0.59 0.99 23.76
C ARG A 26 -0.07 2.30 23.34
N GLY A 27 -1.31 2.29 22.89
CA GLY A 27 -2.07 3.49 22.56
C GLY A 27 -2.26 4.45 23.74
N VAL A 28 -2.09 3.98 24.96
CA VAL A 28 -2.10 4.80 26.18
C VAL A 28 -0.82 5.60 26.41
N LEU A 29 0.29 5.28 25.70
CA LEU A 29 1.60 5.91 25.88
C LEU A 29 1.79 7.04 24.86
N PRO A 30 1.72 8.32 25.26
CA PRO A 30 1.96 9.44 24.36
C PRO A 30 3.38 9.43 23.75
N PHE A 31 3.58 10.07 22.59
CA PHE A 31 4.87 10.15 21.91
C PHE A 31 6.00 10.75 22.76
N ARG A 32 5.67 11.62 23.75
CA ARG A 32 6.64 12.17 24.71
C ARG A 32 7.22 11.13 25.68
N VAL A 33 6.49 10.02 25.91
CA VAL A 33 6.90 8.91 26.79
C VAL A 33 7.52 7.76 25.99
N ALA A 34 6.94 7.47 24.84
CA ALA A 34 7.41 6.41 23.95
C ALA A 34 7.58 6.98 22.52
N PRO A 35 8.82 7.10 22.02
CA PRO A 35 9.10 7.68 20.71
C PRO A 35 8.34 6.99 19.56
N PHE A 36 8.22 7.70 18.43
CA PHE A 36 7.64 7.21 17.18
C PHE A 36 8.37 5.93 16.71
N CYS A 37 7.62 4.90 16.35
CA CYS A 37 8.15 3.58 16.03
C CYS A 37 7.58 3.03 14.71
N PRO A 38 8.15 1.91 14.18
CA PRO A 38 7.68 1.29 12.94
C PRO A 38 6.20 0.90 12.90
N VAL A 39 5.60 0.56 14.04
CA VAL A 39 4.17 0.20 14.08
C VAL A 39 3.29 1.46 14.00
N ASP A 40 3.73 2.59 14.56
CA ASP A 40 3.06 3.88 14.37
C ASP A 40 3.11 4.31 12.89
N ASP A 41 4.26 4.11 12.23
CA ASP A 41 4.46 4.38 10.81
C ASP A 41 3.45 3.59 9.96
N LEU A 42 3.27 2.30 10.23
CA LEU A 42 2.26 1.48 9.58
C LEU A 42 0.83 2.00 9.84
N ILE A 43 0.48 2.30 11.11
CA ILE A 43 -0.84 2.80 11.46
C ILE A 43 -1.16 4.10 10.71
N LEU A 44 -0.21 5.05 10.65
CA LEU A 44 -0.40 6.29 9.92
C LEU A 44 -0.46 6.06 8.39
N SER A 45 0.31 5.11 7.85
CA SER A 45 0.21 4.71 6.44
C SER A 45 -1.17 4.16 6.10
N LEU A 46 -1.76 3.36 6.99
CA LEU A 46 -3.09 2.77 6.79
C LEU A 46 -4.21 3.80 6.83
N CYS A 47 -4.06 4.89 7.58
CA CYS A 47 -5.04 5.98 7.58
C CYS A 47 -5.26 6.56 6.16
N ALA A 48 -4.26 6.53 5.28
CA ALA A 48 -4.38 7.04 3.91
C ALA A 48 -5.37 6.25 3.03
N TYR A 49 -5.81 5.06 3.45
CA TYR A 49 -6.85 4.32 2.73
C TYR A 49 -8.24 4.91 2.88
N LEU A 50 -8.48 5.71 3.93
CA LEU A 50 -9.77 6.35 4.16
C LEU A 50 -9.86 7.71 3.43
N PRO A 51 -11.05 8.11 2.96
CA PRO A 51 -11.22 9.27 2.09
C PRO A 51 -11.18 10.62 2.85
N PHE A 52 -10.08 10.89 3.55
CA PHE A 52 -9.88 12.12 4.31
C PHE A 52 -9.87 13.38 3.43
N GLU A 53 -9.60 13.26 2.13
CA GLU A 53 -9.70 14.35 1.16
C GLU A 53 -11.11 14.93 1.04
N GLN A 54 -12.13 14.21 1.51
CA GLN A 54 -13.52 14.70 1.53
C GLN A 54 -13.83 15.64 2.72
N VAL A 55 -12.97 15.65 3.74
CA VAL A 55 -13.23 16.36 5.00
C VAL A 55 -12.06 17.22 5.47
N LEU A 56 -10.90 17.12 4.85
CA LEU A 56 -9.71 17.87 5.24
C LEU A 56 -9.29 18.89 4.18
N PRO A 57 -8.63 19.99 4.60
CA PRO A 57 -8.05 20.94 3.68
C PRO A 57 -6.94 20.32 2.83
N GLY A 58 -6.84 20.77 1.57
CA GLY A 58 -5.79 20.37 0.65
C GLY A 58 -4.41 20.90 1.01
N PRO A 59 -3.34 20.45 0.30
CA PRO A 59 -1.95 20.78 0.62
C PRO A 59 -1.63 22.27 0.51
N ARG A 60 -2.48 23.06 -0.15
CA ARG A 60 -2.32 24.51 -0.32
C ARG A 60 -3.02 25.34 0.75
N GLN A 61 -3.90 24.76 1.58
CA GLN A 61 -4.72 25.50 2.55
C GLN A 61 -4.07 25.60 3.94
N GLY A 62 -3.20 24.67 4.31
CA GLY A 62 -2.29 24.84 5.45
C GLY A 62 -2.85 24.63 6.87
N ASP A 63 -4.13 24.39 7.02
CA ASP A 63 -4.76 24.20 8.33
C ASP A 63 -4.63 22.76 8.84
N TRP A 64 -4.47 22.64 10.15
CA TRP A 64 -4.37 21.36 10.84
C TRP A 64 -5.63 21.10 11.66
N VAL A 65 -6.33 20.01 11.34
CA VAL A 65 -7.49 19.54 12.09
C VAL A 65 -7.02 18.50 13.12
N PRO A 66 -7.42 18.56 14.40
CA PRO A 66 -7.13 17.50 15.36
C PRO A 66 -7.60 16.13 14.84
N PHE A 67 -6.77 15.11 14.98
CA PHE A 67 -7.07 13.78 14.43
C PHE A 67 -8.44 13.22 14.88
N PRO A 68 -8.85 13.31 16.16
CA PRO A 68 -10.20 12.89 16.57
C PRO A 68 -11.32 13.61 15.82
N GLN A 69 -11.19 14.93 15.62
CA GLN A 69 -12.21 15.72 14.91
C GLN A 69 -12.26 15.36 13.41
N ALA A 70 -11.09 15.12 12.79
CA ALA A 70 -11.03 14.68 11.39
C ALA A 70 -11.73 13.31 11.21
N VAL A 71 -11.51 12.37 12.14
CA VAL A 71 -12.16 11.06 12.12
C VAL A 71 -13.67 11.18 12.37
N GLU A 72 -14.08 12.02 13.30
CA GLU A 72 -15.50 12.29 13.57
C GLU A 72 -16.19 12.85 12.30
N ALA A 73 -15.62 13.87 11.67
CA ALA A 73 -16.15 14.44 10.44
C ALA A 73 -16.21 13.40 9.29
N LEU A 74 -15.19 12.55 9.19
CA LEU A 74 -15.15 11.49 8.20
C LEU A 74 -16.25 10.47 8.41
N THR A 75 -16.51 10.04 9.65
CA THR A 75 -17.55 9.03 9.97
C THR A 75 -18.96 9.46 9.65
N GLN A 76 -19.19 10.75 9.39
CA GLN A 76 -20.48 11.29 8.93
C GLN A 76 -20.67 11.18 7.40
N ARG A 77 -19.63 10.78 6.67
CA ARG A 77 -19.72 10.64 5.20
C ARG A 77 -20.20 9.25 4.81
N PRO A 78 -21.18 9.14 3.89
CA PRO A 78 -21.57 7.84 3.35
C PRO A 78 -20.39 7.11 2.72
N GLY A 79 -20.24 5.81 2.97
CA GLY A 79 -19.20 4.97 2.37
C GLY A 79 -17.77 5.24 2.87
N TRP A 80 -17.60 6.05 3.93
CA TRP A 80 -16.27 6.39 4.47
C TRP A 80 -15.43 5.16 4.88
N ASP A 81 -16.06 4.04 5.19
CA ASP A 81 -15.47 2.78 5.63
C ASP A 81 -15.37 1.71 4.52
N ALA A 82 -15.69 2.07 3.29
CA ALA A 82 -15.55 1.20 2.13
C ALA A 82 -14.08 1.12 1.71
N VAL A 83 -13.36 0.09 2.18
CA VAL A 83 -11.93 -0.12 1.90
C VAL A 83 -11.66 -1.21 0.84
N GLY A 84 -12.71 -1.79 0.24
CA GLY A 84 -12.62 -2.78 -0.83
C GLY A 84 -12.39 -4.23 -0.36
N LEU A 85 -12.30 -5.16 -1.34
CA LEU A 85 -12.26 -6.61 -1.11
C LEU A 85 -10.92 -7.13 -0.60
N ILE A 86 -9.82 -6.57 -1.09
CA ILE A 86 -8.48 -7.16 -0.97
C ILE A 86 -7.70 -6.53 0.18
N MET A 87 -8.08 -5.30 0.58
CA MET A 87 -7.29 -4.52 1.54
C MET A 87 -7.99 -4.41 2.89
N ALA A 88 -7.20 -4.60 3.88
CA ALA A 88 -7.27 -4.12 5.27
C ALA A 88 -8.69 -3.75 5.77
N LYS A 89 -9.63 -4.69 5.79
CA LYS A 89 -11.02 -4.49 6.26
C LYS A 89 -11.11 -3.89 7.67
N ASP A 90 -10.06 -4.08 8.48
CA ASP A 90 -9.99 -3.58 9.85
C ASP A 90 -9.48 -2.12 9.92
N THR A 91 -9.13 -1.49 8.79
CA THR A 91 -8.62 -0.10 8.76
C THR A 91 -9.60 0.90 9.38
N PRO A 92 -10.91 0.89 9.10
CA PRO A 92 -11.84 1.81 9.75
C PRO A 92 -11.87 1.65 11.27
N ALA A 93 -11.83 0.41 11.77
CA ALA A 93 -11.77 0.12 13.21
C ALA A 93 -10.44 0.60 13.83
N LEU A 94 -9.31 0.35 13.15
CA LEU A 94 -7.99 0.84 13.56
C LEU A 94 -7.98 2.37 13.70
N VAL A 95 -8.49 3.09 12.69
CA VAL A 95 -8.46 4.56 12.66
C VAL A 95 -9.35 5.14 13.77
N ARG A 96 -10.55 4.60 13.99
CA ARG A 96 -11.42 4.98 15.13
C ARG A 96 -10.72 4.75 16.48
N GLN A 97 -10.06 3.62 16.64
CA GLN A 97 -9.34 3.30 17.88
C GLN A 97 -8.11 4.19 18.06
N ALA A 98 -7.35 4.46 16.99
CA ALA A 98 -6.19 5.35 17.01
C ALA A 98 -6.62 6.78 17.42
N ALA A 99 -7.68 7.33 16.82
CA ALA A 99 -8.18 8.66 17.13
C ALA A 99 -8.57 8.84 18.60
N ARG A 100 -9.03 7.77 19.26
CA ARG A 100 -9.41 7.76 20.69
C ARG A 100 -8.23 7.54 21.63
N SER A 101 -7.07 7.12 21.10
CA SER A 101 -5.93 6.76 21.95
C SER A 101 -5.13 7.99 22.36
N PRO A 102 -4.64 8.08 23.62
CA PRO A 102 -3.74 9.13 24.08
C PRO A 102 -2.48 9.31 23.22
N ARG A 103 -2.07 8.27 22.51
CA ARG A 103 -0.91 8.30 21.64
C ARG A 103 -1.12 9.15 20.40
N PHE A 104 -2.28 9.01 19.75
CA PHE A 104 -2.54 9.63 18.45
C PHE A 104 -3.49 10.83 18.51
N GLN A 105 -4.28 10.98 19.58
CA GLN A 105 -5.29 12.04 19.69
C GLN A 105 -4.73 13.48 19.57
N THR A 106 -3.44 13.67 19.83
CA THR A 106 -2.77 14.99 19.76
C THR A 106 -2.21 15.31 18.36
N LEU A 107 -2.36 14.41 17.39
CA LEU A 107 -1.90 14.64 16.02
C LEU A 107 -2.78 15.68 15.34
N GLY A 108 -2.15 16.55 14.54
CA GLY A 108 -2.87 17.37 13.55
C GLY A 108 -2.90 16.65 12.21
N LEU A 109 -4.04 16.66 11.55
CA LEU A 109 -4.25 16.11 10.20
C LEU A 109 -4.52 17.23 9.22
N GLY A 110 -3.98 17.15 8.00
CA GLY A 110 -4.21 18.13 6.96
C GLY A 110 -3.51 17.77 5.65
N CYS A 111 -3.48 18.73 4.75
CA CYS A 111 -2.86 18.57 3.44
C CYS A 111 -3.40 17.35 2.68
N ALA A 112 -4.68 16.98 2.84
CA ALA A 112 -5.24 15.84 2.15
C ALA A 112 -5.35 16.09 0.65
N ALA A 113 -5.03 15.09 -0.16
CA ALA A 113 -5.14 15.14 -1.61
C ALA A 113 -5.69 13.82 -2.13
N GLY A 114 -6.57 13.89 -3.13
CA GLY A 114 -7.11 12.71 -3.82
C GLY A 114 -7.31 13.03 -5.29
N VAL A 115 -6.96 12.07 -6.15
CA VAL A 115 -7.22 12.08 -7.59
C VAL A 115 -7.73 10.69 -7.98
N LEU A 116 -8.87 10.66 -8.61
CA LEU A 116 -9.39 9.47 -9.26
C LEU A 116 -9.96 9.90 -10.63
N ASP A 117 -9.29 9.46 -11.68
CA ASP A 117 -9.69 9.71 -13.06
C ASP A 117 -9.54 8.44 -13.90
N GLN A 118 -9.57 8.51 -15.22
CA GLN A 118 -9.50 7.35 -16.10
C GLN A 118 -8.15 6.61 -16.08
N GLN A 119 -7.09 7.23 -15.56
CA GLN A 119 -5.72 6.69 -15.61
C GLN A 119 -5.04 6.65 -14.25
N THR A 120 -5.56 7.39 -13.27
CA THR A 120 -4.87 7.70 -12.02
C THR A 120 -5.74 7.40 -10.82
N GLN A 121 -5.19 6.65 -9.89
CA GLN A 121 -5.71 6.55 -8.52
C GLN A 121 -4.61 6.98 -7.55
N PHE A 122 -4.78 8.14 -6.94
CA PHE A 122 -3.84 8.70 -5.98
C PHE A 122 -4.57 9.28 -4.78
N ALA A 123 -4.05 9.05 -3.58
CA ALA A 123 -4.40 9.86 -2.42
C ALA A 123 -3.22 9.94 -1.44
N ALA A 124 -3.17 11.04 -0.71
CA ALA A 124 -2.19 11.28 0.32
C ALA A 124 -2.74 12.19 1.41
N LEU A 125 -2.20 12.07 2.61
CA LEU A 125 -2.48 12.96 3.72
C LEU A 125 -1.24 13.18 4.57
N THR A 126 -1.21 14.26 5.35
CA THR A 126 -0.08 14.58 6.21
C THR A 126 -0.53 14.70 7.67
N PHE A 127 0.25 14.07 8.55
CA PHE A 127 0.12 14.21 9.99
C PHE A 127 1.21 15.16 10.51
N ARG A 128 0.83 16.08 11.39
CA ARG A 128 1.77 16.84 12.21
C ARG A 128 1.94 16.14 13.55
N LEU A 129 3.15 15.67 13.81
CA LEU A 129 3.51 14.97 15.05
C LEU A 129 3.83 15.97 16.17
N PRO A 130 3.75 15.55 17.46
CA PRO A 130 4.05 16.43 18.59
C PRO A 130 5.48 16.96 18.66
N ASP A 131 6.43 16.28 17.99
CA ASP A 131 7.83 16.73 17.84
C ASP A 131 8.02 17.73 16.68
N SER A 132 6.92 18.26 16.14
CA SER A 132 6.88 19.16 14.99
C SER A 132 7.38 18.54 13.68
N THR A 133 7.65 17.25 13.61
CA THR A 133 7.90 16.56 12.34
C THR A 133 6.58 16.30 11.60
N LEU A 134 6.65 16.21 10.29
CA LEU A 134 5.51 15.82 9.47
C LEU A 134 5.67 14.36 9.02
N TYR A 135 4.55 13.64 9.02
CA TYR A 135 4.46 12.32 8.42
C TYR A 135 3.53 12.37 7.20
N LEU A 136 4.09 12.13 6.02
CA LEU A 136 3.36 12.08 4.75
C LEU A 136 2.99 10.63 4.46
N ALA A 137 1.70 10.33 4.43
CA ALA A 137 1.15 9.00 4.16
C ALA A 137 0.59 8.95 2.74
N PHE A 138 1.04 7.97 1.95
CA PHE A 138 0.54 7.71 0.61
C PHE A 138 -0.36 6.48 0.60
N ARG A 139 -1.55 6.61 -0.04
CA ARG A 139 -2.51 5.52 -0.21
C ARG A 139 -1.95 4.47 -1.17
N GLY A 140 -2.15 3.19 -0.83
CA GLY A 140 -1.97 2.06 -1.74
C GLY A 140 -3.07 1.97 -2.79
N THR A 141 -3.07 0.89 -3.56
CA THR A 141 -4.15 0.59 -4.49
C THR A 141 -5.44 0.38 -3.70
N ASP A 142 -6.50 1.07 -4.10
CA ASP A 142 -7.85 0.86 -3.58
C ASP A 142 -8.59 -0.25 -4.35
N ASP A 143 -9.91 -0.33 -4.22
CA ASP A 143 -10.73 -1.34 -4.90
C ASP A 143 -11.02 -1.02 -6.38
N THR A 144 -10.66 0.18 -6.86
CA THR A 144 -10.98 0.63 -8.22
C THR A 144 -10.19 -0.12 -9.28
N LEU A 145 -10.83 -0.43 -10.41
CA LEU A 145 -10.15 -1.04 -11.57
C LEU A 145 -9.04 -0.12 -12.09
N VAL A 146 -9.23 1.19 -12.04
CA VAL A 146 -8.21 2.19 -12.41
C VAL A 146 -6.97 2.06 -11.53
N GLY A 147 -7.15 1.95 -10.20
CA GLY A 147 -6.03 1.77 -9.26
C GLY A 147 -5.22 0.51 -9.55
N TRP A 148 -5.90 -0.58 -9.87
CA TRP A 148 -5.25 -1.84 -10.25
C TRP A 148 -4.54 -1.74 -11.59
N LYS A 149 -5.16 -1.12 -12.62
CA LYS A 149 -4.54 -0.87 -13.93
C LYS A 149 -3.26 -0.06 -13.79
N GLU A 150 -3.29 1.03 -13.00
CA GLU A 150 -2.10 1.85 -12.74
C GLU A 150 -1.02 1.07 -11.98
N CYS A 151 -1.39 0.19 -11.04
CA CYS A 151 -0.43 -0.68 -10.35
C CYS A 151 0.29 -1.63 -11.33
N PHE A 152 -0.43 -2.21 -12.28
CA PHE A 152 0.18 -3.02 -13.35
C PHE A 152 1.09 -2.17 -14.26
N ALA A 153 0.69 -0.94 -14.55
CA ALA A 153 1.46 -0.01 -15.38
C ALA A 153 2.84 0.31 -14.79
N MET A 154 3.03 0.20 -13.47
CA MET A 154 4.35 0.33 -12.82
C MET A 154 5.40 -0.66 -13.33
N SER A 155 4.99 -1.71 -14.06
CA SER A 155 5.93 -2.68 -14.64
C SER A 155 6.54 -2.24 -15.97
N TYR A 156 5.98 -1.21 -16.64
CA TYR A 156 6.43 -0.75 -17.96
C TYR A 156 6.48 0.77 -18.12
N ALA A 157 5.74 1.54 -17.32
CA ALA A 157 5.70 3.00 -17.39
C ALA A 157 6.40 3.66 -16.17
N PHE A 158 7.24 4.66 -16.42
CA PHE A 158 7.99 5.40 -15.38
C PHE A 158 8.15 6.87 -15.75
N PRO A 159 7.65 7.78 -14.93
CA PRO A 159 6.73 7.54 -13.81
C PRO A 159 5.32 7.18 -14.31
N VAL A 160 4.56 6.44 -13.50
CA VAL A 160 3.10 6.43 -13.63
C VAL A 160 2.54 7.73 -13.04
N PRO A 161 1.30 8.15 -13.42
CA PRO A 161 0.73 9.42 -12.95
C PRO A 161 0.75 9.58 -11.43
N ALA A 162 0.38 8.54 -10.66
CA ALA A 162 0.41 8.60 -9.20
C ALA A 162 1.81 8.84 -8.62
N GLN A 163 2.89 8.37 -9.27
CA GLN A 163 4.26 8.64 -8.85
C GLN A 163 4.62 10.12 -9.03
N ALA A 164 4.23 10.73 -10.15
CA ALA A 164 4.42 12.17 -10.39
C ALA A 164 3.65 13.00 -9.35
N LEU A 165 2.38 12.65 -9.09
CA LEU A 165 1.57 13.31 -8.07
C LEU A 165 2.15 13.16 -6.66
N ALA A 166 2.72 12.01 -6.33
CA ALA A 166 3.37 11.79 -5.03
C ALA A 166 4.59 12.71 -4.83
N GLN A 167 5.40 12.88 -5.88
CA GLN A 167 6.53 13.81 -5.86
C GLN A 167 6.05 15.25 -5.69
N ASP A 168 5.06 15.69 -6.46
CA ASP A 168 4.49 17.04 -6.39
C ASP A 168 3.87 17.31 -5.02
N TYR A 169 3.13 16.36 -4.47
CA TYR A 169 2.55 16.44 -3.14
C TYR A 169 3.62 16.68 -2.07
N LEU A 170 4.69 15.86 -2.07
CA LEU A 170 5.79 16.01 -1.12
C LEU A 170 6.45 17.39 -1.24
N VAL A 171 6.66 17.89 -2.45
CA VAL A 171 7.23 19.21 -2.69
C VAL A 171 6.30 20.31 -2.16
N GLN A 172 5.01 20.26 -2.47
CA GLN A 172 4.02 21.26 -2.04
C GLN A 172 3.92 21.33 -0.50
N VAL A 173 3.80 20.18 0.17
CA VAL A 173 3.77 20.12 1.64
C VAL A 173 5.06 20.68 2.24
N ALA A 174 6.22 20.28 1.71
CA ALA A 174 7.51 20.71 2.21
C ALA A 174 7.81 22.20 2.00
N GLN A 175 7.28 22.83 0.94
CA GLN A 175 7.40 24.27 0.70
C GLN A 175 6.64 25.08 1.75
N ARG A 176 5.46 24.61 2.19
CA ARG A 176 4.65 25.32 3.18
C ARG A 176 5.08 25.06 4.62
N HIS A 177 5.67 23.90 4.87
CA HIS A 177 6.03 23.48 6.21
C HIS A 177 7.54 23.20 6.29
N PRO A 178 8.33 24.06 6.92
CA PRO A 178 9.79 23.96 6.92
C PRO A 178 10.34 22.82 7.80
N GLY A 179 9.50 22.09 8.53
CA GLY A 179 9.87 21.01 9.44
C GLY A 179 10.56 19.82 8.75
N ARG A 180 11.03 18.87 9.56
CA ARG A 180 11.58 17.60 9.09
C ARG A 180 10.43 16.64 8.71
N LEU A 181 10.71 15.71 7.79
CA LEU A 181 9.70 14.88 7.17
C LEU A 181 9.96 13.39 7.45
N ARG A 182 8.89 12.65 7.63
CA ARG A 182 8.81 11.19 7.50
C ARG A 182 7.86 10.89 6.37
N VAL A 183 8.13 9.88 5.59
CA VAL A 183 7.33 9.54 4.40
C VAL A 183 7.07 8.06 4.42
N GLY A 184 5.83 7.64 4.25
CA GLY A 184 5.52 6.21 4.27
C GLY A 184 4.24 5.86 3.52
N GLY A 185 4.04 4.57 3.32
CA GLY A 185 2.86 4.02 2.69
C GLY A 185 2.89 2.50 2.66
N HIS A 186 1.72 1.90 2.51
CA HIS A 186 1.54 0.47 2.35
C HIS A 186 1.22 0.15 0.88
N SER A 187 1.67 -1.00 0.37
CA SER A 187 1.40 -1.43 -1.00
C SER A 187 1.92 -0.42 -2.03
N LYS A 188 1.14 -0.05 -3.05
CA LYS A 188 1.45 1.04 -4.00
C LYS A 188 1.89 2.31 -3.26
N GLY A 189 1.29 2.64 -2.11
CA GLY A 189 1.68 3.79 -1.30
C GLY A 189 3.13 3.74 -0.81
N GLY A 190 3.65 2.54 -0.53
CA GLY A 190 5.07 2.35 -0.20
C GLY A 190 6.00 2.66 -1.38
N ASN A 191 5.63 2.25 -2.59
CA ASN A 191 6.33 2.63 -3.82
C ASN A 191 6.28 4.15 -4.04
N LEU A 192 5.10 4.77 -3.89
CA LEU A 192 4.92 6.23 -4.03
C LEU A 192 5.79 7.00 -3.03
N ALA A 193 5.87 6.53 -1.77
CA ALA A 193 6.69 7.14 -0.73
C ALA A 193 8.19 7.14 -1.10
N VAL A 194 8.68 5.99 -1.59
CA VAL A 194 10.08 5.86 -2.03
C VAL A 194 10.33 6.70 -3.27
N TRP A 195 9.43 6.64 -4.27
CA TRP A 195 9.55 7.45 -5.49
C TRP A 195 9.63 8.94 -5.19
N ALA A 196 8.67 9.47 -4.43
CA ALA A 196 8.62 10.88 -4.07
C ALA A 196 9.90 11.35 -3.36
N ALA A 197 10.42 10.52 -2.43
CA ALA A 197 11.64 10.85 -1.71
C ALA A 197 12.90 10.79 -2.59
N LEU A 198 13.00 9.82 -3.51
CA LEU A 198 14.12 9.69 -4.43
C LEU A 198 14.18 10.86 -5.44
N HIS A 199 13.02 11.32 -5.90
CA HIS A 199 12.91 12.39 -6.89
C HIS A 199 12.74 13.79 -6.27
N ALA A 200 12.67 13.88 -4.93
CA ALA A 200 12.68 15.17 -4.24
C ALA A 200 13.95 15.99 -4.53
N PRO A 201 13.88 17.33 -4.64
CA PRO A 201 15.04 18.18 -4.73
C PRO A 201 16.07 17.88 -3.63
N PRO A 202 17.40 17.96 -3.90
CA PRO A 202 18.43 17.56 -2.94
C PRO A 202 18.32 18.24 -1.56
N LEU A 203 17.98 19.51 -1.51
CA LEU A 203 17.81 20.26 -0.26
C LEU A 203 16.61 19.77 0.54
N LEU A 204 15.51 19.44 -0.14
CA LEU A 204 14.33 18.88 0.48
C LEU A 204 14.60 17.45 0.97
N ARG A 205 15.30 16.62 0.18
CA ARG A 205 15.69 15.26 0.57
C ARG A 205 16.48 15.21 1.87
N ARG A 206 17.30 16.23 2.18
CA ARG A 206 18.02 16.34 3.46
C ARG A 206 17.09 16.50 4.66
N ARG A 207 15.88 17.01 4.46
CA ARG A 207 14.87 17.15 5.52
C ARG A 207 14.15 15.84 5.85
N ILE A 208 14.23 14.83 4.97
CA ILE A 208 13.58 13.53 5.17
C ILE A 208 14.37 12.74 6.22
N LEU A 209 13.73 12.42 7.33
CA LEU A 209 14.28 11.61 8.42
C LEU A 209 14.20 10.12 8.14
N ARG A 210 13.10 9.70 7.53
CA ARG A 210 12.77 8.29 7.28
C ARG A 210 11.86 8.20 6.08
N VAL A 211 12.09 7.18 5.26
CA VAL A 211 11.16 6.70 4.24
C VAL A 211 10.85 5.25 4.55
N THR A 212 9.58 4.90 4.61
CA THR A 212 9.16 3.54 4.92
C THR A 212 8.25 3.01 3.82
N SER A 213 8.62 1.85 3.26
CA SER A 213 7.77 1.07 2.36
C SER A 213 7.28 -0.16 3.11
N HIS A 214 5.97 -0.23 3.35
CA HIS A 214 5.31 -1.38 3.94
C HIS A 214 4.78 -2.29 2.82
N ASP A 215 5.56 -3.28 2.44
CA ASP A 215 5.25 -4.28 1.40
C ASP A 215 4.87 -3.65 0.05
N GLY A 216 5.51 -2.52 -0.31
CA GLY A 216 5.32 -1.88 -1.60
C GLY A 216 6.08 -2.62 -2.71
N PRO A 217 5.56 -2.64 -3.95
CA PRO A 217 6.32 -3.13 -5.10
C PRO A 217 7.56 -2.27 -5.33
N GLY A 218 8.59 -2.85 -5.94
CA GLY A 218 9.78 -2.13 -6.38
C GLY A 218 9.53 -1.26 -7.61
N PHE A 219 10.56 -1.07 -8.41
CA PHE A 219 10.53 -0.22 -9.60
C PHE A 219 10.88 -1.04 -10.84
N GLY A 220 10.32 -0.68 -11.99
CA GLY A 220 10.63 -1.35 -13.26
C GLY A 220 12.07 -1.15 -13.73
N GLN A 221 12.81 -0.25 -13.09
CA GLN A 221 14.24 -0.03 -13.30
C GLN A 221 15.00 -0.08 -11.96
N ASP A 222 16.26 -0.49 -12.02
CA ASP A 222 17.12 -0.56 -10.83
C ASP A 222 17.56 0.86 -10.40
N LEU A 223 16.83 1.43 -9.44
CA LEU A 223 17.14 2.73 -8.85
C LEU A 223 18.28 2.68 -7.82
N THR A 224 18.72 1.49 -7.40
CA THR A 224 19.73 1.32 -6.32
C THR A 224 21.11 1.89 -6.70
N ARG A 225 21.37 2.04 -8.00
CA ARG A 225 22.60 2.60 -8.54
C ARG A 225 22.60 4.14 -8.65
N THR A 226 21.48 4.79 -8.33
CA THR A 226 21.39 6.26 -8.42
C THR A 226 22.03 6.95 -7.21
N ARG A 227 22.56 8.17 -7.44
CA ARG A 227 23.07 9.02 -6.34
C ARG A 227 21.97 9.36 -5.34
N ALA A 228 20.73 9.51 -5.81
CA ALA A 228 19.58 9.77 -4.97
C ALA A 228 19.32 8.63 -3.99
N TYR A 229 19.36 7.38 -4.49
CA TYR A 229 19.23 6.21 -3.65
C TYR A 229 20.37 6.12 -2.63
N GLY A 230 21.62 6.26 -3.03
CA GLY A 230 22.76 6.24 -2.11
C GLY A 230 22.63 7.24 -0.96
N ALA A 231 22.14 8.46 -1.25
CA ALA A 231 21.89 9.50 -0.26
C ALA A 231 20.69 9.20 0.65
N LEU A 232 19.69 8.47 0.17
CA LEU A 232 18.46 8.12 0.91
C LEU A 232 18.60 6.79 1.67
N ALA A 233 19.41 5.89 1.17
CA ALA A 233 19.57 4.52 1.63
C ALA A 233 19.67 4.35 3.15
N PRO A 234 20.45 5.15 3.92
CA PRO A 234 20.51 5.03 5.38
C PRO A 234 19.20 5.35 6.09
N ARG A 235 18.25 5.99 5.41
CA ARG A 235 16.96 6.45 5.95
C ARG A 235 15.77 5.73 5.32
N LEU A 236 16.02 4.85 4.34
CA LEU A 236 15.01 4.01 3.70
C LEU A 236 14.90 2.68 4.44
N VAL A 237 13.68 2.29 4.73
CA VAL A 237 13.34 0.96 5.26
C VAL A 237 12.19 0.38 4.47
N THR A 238 12.38 -0.84 4.00
CA THR A 238 11.36 -1.63 3.33
C THR A 238 11.08 -2.88 4.18
N TYR A 239 9.82 -3.09 4.53
CA TYR A 239 9.34 -4.30 5.20
C TYR A 239 8.64 -5.19 4.19
N ILE A 240 9.01 -6.48 4.13
CA ILE A 240 8.40 -7.47 3.24
C ILE A 240 7.99 -8.68 4.08
N PRO A 241 6.71 -9.05 4.15
CA PRO A 241 6.29 -10.29 4.80
C PRO A 241 6.92 -11.52 4.12
N GLN A 242 7.20 -12.54 4.92
CA GLN A 242 8.03 -13.69 4.52
C GLN A 242 7.57 -14.44 3.26
N ALA A 243 6.30 -14.36 2.92
CA ALA A 243 5.76 -15.00 1.72
C ALA A 243 4.94 -14.03 0.84
N SER A 244 4.99 -12.70 1.09
CA SER A 244 4.28 -11.75 0.24
C SER A 244 4.79 -11.79 -1.19
N LEU A 245 3.87 -11.70 -2.16
CA LEU A 245 4.17 -11.52 -3.56
C LEU A 245 4.50 -10.05 -3.85
N VAL A 246 3.65 -9.12 -3.36
CA VAL A 246 3.68 -7.70 -3.77
C VAL A 246 5.04 -7.05 -3.50
N GLY A 247 5.54 -7.17 -2.27
CA GLY A 247 6.85 -6.63 -1.89
C GLY A 247 8.05 -7.27 -2.59
N THR A 248 7.84 -8.23 -3.50
CA THR A 248 8.92 -8.85 -4.29
C THR A 248 8.84 -8.56 -5.78
N LEU A 249 7.80 -7.84 -6.19
CA LEU A 249 7.64 -7.46 -7.58
C LEU A 249 8.65 -6.38 -7.96
N LEU A 250 9.18 -6.47 -9.19
CA LEU A 250 10.09 -5.50 -9.77
C LEU A 250 11.44 -5.39 -9.01
N HIS A 251 12.23 -4.34 -9.26
CA HIS A 251 13.53 -4.12 -8.60
C HIS A 251 13.33 -3.55 -7.19
N GLN A 252 13.64 -4.36 -6.17
CA GLN A 252 13.48 -4.03 -4.76
C GLN A 252 14.76 -3.47 -4.11
N ASP A 253 14.60 -2.82 -2.96
CA ASP A 253 15.71 -2.51 -2.05
C ASP A 253 16.34 -3.82 -1.55
N PRO A 254 17.63 -4.10 -1.84
CA PRO A 254 18.29 -5.32 -1.39
C PRO A 254 18.43 -5.41 0.14
N ARG A 255 18.18 -4.33 0.87
CA ARG A 255 18.23 -4.25 2.34
C ARG A 255 16.86 -4.41 2.99
N ALA A 256 15.84 -4.83 2.22
CA ALA A 256 14.51 -5.04 2.74
C ALA A 256 14.51 -6.00 3.94
N GLN A 257 13.80 -5.63 4.98
CA GLN A 257 13.64 -6.44 6.19
C GLN A 257 12.49 -7.42 6.01
N ILE A 258 12.79 -8.69 6.14
CA ILE A 258 11.78 -9.74 6.08
C ILE A 258 11.08 -9.82 7.43
N ILE A 259 9.76 -9.75 7.44
CA ILE A 259 8.94 -9.77 8.64
C ILE A 259 7.99 -10.96 8.67
N GLN A 260 7.65 -11.38 9.89
CA GLN A 260 6.70 -12.47 10.11
C GLN A 260 5.26 -12.00 9.85
N SER A 261 4.51 -12.81 9.10
CA SER A 261 3.08 -12.68 8.88
C SER A 261 2.38 -14.02 9.03
N HIS A 262 1.14 -13.99 9.52
CA HIS A 262 0.26 -15.15 9.63
C HIS A 262 -0.80 -15.21 8.51
N GLY A 263 -0.70 -14.31 7.52
CA GLY A 263 -1.59 -14.29 6.36
C GLY A 263 -1.49 -15.59 5.54
N VAL A 264 -2.61 -16.04 5.02
CA VAL A 264 -2.70 -17.28 4.23
C VAL A 264 -2.41 -16.97 2.76
N GLY A 265 -1.47 -17.71 2.16
CA GLY A 265 -1.04 -17.51 0.78
C GLY A 265 -0.28 -16.21 0.59
N THR A 266 0.22 -15.97 -0.62
CA THR A 266 1.06 -14.80 -0.94
C THR A 266 0.29 -13.47 -0.91
N VAL A 267 -1.01 -13.50 -1.22
CA VAL A 267 -1.89 -12.33 -1.15
C VAL A 267 -2.29 -12.02 0.30
N GLY A 268 -2.68 -13.03 1.10
CA GLY A 268 -3.02 -12.81 2.50
C GLY A 268 -1.85 -12.34 3.36
N GLN A 269 -0.61 -12.63 2.95
CA GLN A 269 0.59 -12.10 3.60
C GLN A 269 0.73 -10.57 3.41
N HIS A 270 0.13 -10.03 2.35
CA HIS A 270 0.14 -8.59 2.08
C HIS A 270 -0.76 -7.80 3.04
N ASP A 271 -1.73 -8.45 3.69
CA ASP A 271 -2.61 -7.81 4.67
C ASP A 271 -1.80 -7.39 5.92
N PRO A 272 -1.70 -6.08 6.23
CA PRO A 272 -0.90 -5.58 7.35
C PRO A 272 -1.43 -6.01 8.72
N PHE A 273 -2.70 -6.41 8.82
CA PHE A 273 -3.27 -6.96 10.06
C PHE A 273 -2.83 -8.40 10.34
N SER A 274 -2.22 -9.07 9.37
CA SER A 274 -1.60 -10.38 9.53
C SER A 274 -0.14 -10.33 10.03
N TRP A 275 0.48 -9.14 10.10
CA TRP A 275 1.90 -8.97 10.43
C TRP A 275 2.13 -9.04 11.93
N THR A 276 3.15 -9.79 12.34
CA THR A 276 3.45 -10.01 13.75
C THR A 276 4.23 -8.84 14.34
N VAL A 277 3.61 -8.18 15.30
CA VAL A 277 4.20 -7.09 16.09
C VAL A 277 4.69 -7.64 17.43
N ARG A 278 5.89 -7.23 17.84
CA ARG A 278 6.46 -7.44 19.18
C ARG A 278 7.03 -6.13 19.72
N GLY A 279 6.47 -5.65 20.83
CA GLY A 279 6.87 -4.38 21.43
C GLY A 279 6.55 -3.20 20.54
N THR A 280 7.55 -2.59 19.92
CA THR A 280 7.44 -1.40 19.06
C THR A 280 7.79 -1.66 17.60
N GLY A 281 8.00 -2.91 17.21
CA GLY A 281 8.42 -3.27 15.84
C GLY A 281 7.79 -4.57 15.35
N PHE A 282 8.12 -4.92 14.13
CA PHE A 282 7.73 -6.20 13.54
C PHE A 282 8.71 -7.30 13.93
N VAL A 283 8.23 -8.53 14.00
CA VAL A 283 9.11 -9.69 14.19
C VAL A 283 9.89 -9.92 12.91
N SER A 284 11.21 -9.70 12.97
CA SER A 284 12.11 -9.87 11.82
C SER A 284 12.48 -11.34 11.65
N LEU A 285 12.60 -11.77 10.40
CA LEU A 285 13.05 -13.10 10.01
C LEU A 285 14.35 -12.99 9.18
N PRO A 286 15.23 -13.98 9.25
CA PRO A 286 16.52 -13.93 8.53
C PRO A 286 16.36 -14.06 7.01
N ARG A 287 15.27 -14.63 6.54
CA ARG A 287 14.98 -14.87 5.12
C ARG A 287 13.49 -15.08 4.86
N ARG A 288 13.11 -14.97 3.61
CA ARG A 288 11.78 -15.33 3.12
C ARG A 288 11.52 -16.84 3.27
N SER A 289 10.23 -17.22 3.22
CA SER A 289 9.85 -18.62 3.20
C SER A 289 10.17 -19.26 1.83
N ARG A 290 10.60 -20.54 1.83
CA ARG A 290 10.87 -21.28 0.59
C ARG A 290 9.66 -21.35 -0.34
N ARG A 291 8.45 -21.42 0.22
CA ARG A 291 7.20 -21.41 -0.54
C ARG A 291 6.98 -20.05 -1.19
N GLY A 292 7.07 -18.97 -0.40
CA GLY A 292 6.91 -17.60 -0.90
C GLY A 292 7.95 -17.25 -1.99
N ASP A 293 9.18 -17.75 -1.86
CA ASP A 293 10.22 -17.55 -2.89
C ASP A 293 9.86 -18.24 -4.20
N ARG A 294 9.36 -19.49 -4.14
CA ARG A 294 8.95 -20.22 -5.37
C ARG A 294 7.78 -19.57 -6.07
N GLU A 295 6.72 -19.21 -5.32
CA GLU A 295 5.52 -18.57 -5.85
C GLU A 295 5.87 -17.19 -6.45
N SER A 296 6.69 -16.39 -5.75
CA SER A 296 7.15 -15.09 -6.25
C SER A 296 8.08 -15.21 -7.46
N ALA A 297 8.93 -16.24 -7.51
CA ALA A 297 9.82 -16.49 -8.64
C ALA A 297 9.03 -16.83 -9.92
N GLY A 298 7.96 -17.65 -9.80
CA GLY A 298 7.07 -17.96 -10.93
C GLY A 298 6.43 -16.71 -11.52
N PHE A 299 5.84 -15.86 -10.66
CA PHE A 299 5.21 -14.61 -11.10
C PHE A 299 6.21 -13.61 -11.70
N ARG A 300 7.37 -13.42 -11.05
CA ARG A 300 8.44 -12.56 -11.59
C ARG A 300 8.93 -13.08 -12.94
N GLY A 301 9.18 -14.39 -13.05
CA GLY A 301 9.59 -15.00 -14.32
C GLY A 301 8.59 -14.76 -15.45
N TRP A 302 7.29 -14.76 -15.15
CA TRP A 302 6.27 -14.39 -16.13
C TRP A 302 6.34 -12.90 -16.50
N VAL A 303 6.44 -11.99 -15.52
CA VAL A 303 6.59 -10.55 -15.81
C VAL A 303 7.87 -10.28 -16.61
N ASP A 304 8.99 -10.90 -16.23
CA ASP A 304 10.29 -10.69 -16.87
C ASP A 304 10.36 -11.29 -18.28
N ALA A 305 9.54 -12.31 -18.58
CA ALA A 305 9.43 -12.90 -19.92
C ALA A 305 8.69 -12.02 -20.92
N LEU A 306 7.99 -10.96 -20.46
CA LEU A 306 7.28 -10.02 -21.29
C LEU A 306 8.11 -8.75 -21.51
N SER A 307 8.19 -8.28 -22.75
CA SER A 307 8.72 -6.94 -23.03
C SER A 307 7.82 -5.84 -22.42
N PRO A 308 8.31 -4.62 -22.22
CA PRO A 308 7.47 -3.51 -21.76
C PRO A 308 6.21 -3.29 -22.62
N ALA A 309 6.30 -3.42 -23.94
CA ALA A 309 5.16 -3.28 -24.84
C ALA A 309 4.13 -4.40 -24.65
N GLU A 310 4.57 -5.65 -24.47
CA GLU A 310 3.67 -6.78 -24.20
C GLU A 310 2.99 -6.64 -22.83
N ARG A 311 3.68 -6.10 -21.80
CA ARG A 311 3.07 -5.79 -20.49
C ARG A 311 1.99 -4.71 -20.61
N GLU A 312 2.25 -3.68 -21.42
CA GLU A 312 1.30 -2.61 -21.69
C GLU A 312 0.07 -3.16 -22.42
N GLU A 313 0.25 -3.91 -23.52
CA GLU A 313 -0.83 -4.54 -24.27
C GLU A 313 -1.67 -5.48 -23.40
N PHE A 314 -1.02 -6.36 -22.64
CA PHE A 314 -1.69 -7.23 -21.68
C PHE A 314 -2.53 -6.43 -20.67
N THR A 315 -1.93 -5.40 -20.06
CA THR A 315 -2.61 -4.57 -19.07
C THR A 315 -3.83 -3.89 -19.69
N GLN A 316 -3.67 -3.29 -20.86
CA GLN A 316 -4.77 -2.61 -21.53
C GLN A 316 -5.93 -3.58 -21.81
N VAL A 317 -5.63 -4.69 -22.50
CA VAL A 317 -6.65 -5.68 -22.90
C VAL A 317 -7.32 -6.30 -21.67
N PHE A 318 -6.53 -6.67 -20.65
CA PHE A 318 -7.07 -7.27 -19.42
C PHE A 318 -8.06 -6.34 -18.72
N PHE A 319 -7.70 -5.07 -18.50
CA PHE A 319 -8.59 -4.12 -17.84
C PHE A 319 -9.75 -3.66 -18.72
N ASP A 320 -9.60 -3.61 -20.04
CA ASP A 320 -10.71 -3.36 -20.96
C ASP A 320 -11.76 -4.51 -20.93
N LEU A 321 -11.29 -5.75 -20.80
CA LEU A 321 -12.19 -6.89 -20.59
C LEU A 321 -12.95 -6.79 -19.26
N LEU A 322 -12.29 -6.40 -18.17
CA LEU A 322 -12.95 -6.19 -16.88
C LEU A 322 -13.96 -5.03 -16.95
N ALA A 323 -13.60 -3.93 -17.61
CA ALA A 323 -14.46 -2.75 -17.79
C ALA A 323 -15.71 -3.05 -18.62
N ALA A 324 -15.71 -4.08 -19.50
CA ALA A 324 -16.88 -4.52 -20.24
C ALA A 324 -18.03 -4.95 -19.32
N SER A 325 -17.76 -5.36 -18.09
CA SER A 325 -18.78 -5.65 -17.07
C SER A 325 -19.51 -4.40 -16.52
N ARG A 326 -18.99 -3.20 -16.82
CA ARG A 326 -19.40 -1.91 -16.26
C ARG A 326 -19.15 -1.76 -14.76
N ALA A 327 -18.43 -2.71 -14.13
CA ALA A 327 -17.98 -2.56 -12.77
C ALA A 327 -16.85 -1.50 -12.70
N GLU A 328 -16.90 -0.63 -11.71
CA GLU A 328 -15.85 0.34 -11.43
C GLU A 328 -14.84 -0.19 -10.40
N THR A 329 -15.26 -1.20 -9.63
CA THR A 329 -14.48 -1.81 -8.57
C THR A 329 -14.42 -3.33 -8.70
N LEU A 330 -13.40 -3.96 -8.09
CA LEU A 330 -13.32 -5.42 -7.98
C LEU A 330 -14.46 -5.99 -7.12
N SER A 331 -14.90 -5.24 -6.11
CA SER A 331 -16.05 -5.62 -5.28
C SER A 331 -17.33 -5.74 -6.11
N GLU A 332 -17.63 -4.74 -6.92
CA GLU A 332 -18.79 -4.76 -7.83
C GLU A 332 -18.69 -5.91 -8.84
N PHE A 333 -17.50 -6.09 -9.46
CA PHE A 333 -17.23 -7.19 -10.37
C PHE A 333 -17.52 -8.55 -9.72
N SER A 334 -17.08 -8.74 -8.49
CA SER A 334 -17.26 -9.98 -7.74
C SER A 334 -18.72 -10.22 -7.32
N GLN A 335 -19.46 -9.17 -6.94
CA GLN A 335 -20.86 -9.26 -6.53
C GLN A 335 -21.78 -9.60 -7.69
N SER A 336 -21.46 -9.13 -8.90
CA SER A 336 -22.21 -9.37 -10.14
C SER A 336 -21.52 -10.41 -11.04
N TRP A 337 -20.89 -11.42 -10.46
CA TRP A 337 -20.00 -12.36 -11.17
C TRP A 337 -20.62 -12.98 -12.44
N ALA A 338 -21.88 -13.42 -12.40
CA ALA A 338 -22.53 -14.08 -13.54
C ALA A 338 -22.68 -13.12 -14.73
N ASP A 339 -23.18 -11.91 -14.48
CA ASP A 339 -23.37 -10.89 -15.52
C ASP A 339 -22.04 -10.36 -16.01
N SER A 340 -21.10 -10.15 -15.09
CA SER A 340 -19.72 -9.74 -15.38
C SER A 340 -19.02 -10.78 -16.27
N ALA A 341 -19.13 -12.06 -15.98
CA ALA A 341 -18.51 -13.13 -16.76
C ALA A 341 -19.07 -13.19 -18.20
N LEU A 342 -20.38 -12.99 -18.38
CA LEU A 342 -21.00 -12.94 -19.71
C LEU A 342 -20.51 -11.72 -20.51
N ALA A 343 -20.44 -10.55 -19.89
CA ALA A 343 -19.94 -9.34 -20.52
C ALA A 343 -18.46 -9.48 -20.93
N VAL A 344 -17.63 -10.02 -20.06
CA VAL A 344 -16.20 -10.30 -20.33
C VAL A 344 -16.04 -11.32 -21.47
N ALA A 345 -16.84 -12.39 -21.47
CA ALA A 345 -16.82 -13.39 -22.56
C ALA A 345 -17.19 -12.78 -23.92
N GLY A 346 -18.22 -11.92 -23.95
CA GLY A 346 -18.61 -11.18 -25.15
C GLY A 346 -17.53 -10.23 -25.64
N ALA A 347 -16.92 -9.46 -24.76
CA ALA A 347 -15.81 -8.56 -25.08
C ALA A 347 -14.57 -9.34 -25.57
N TYR A 348 -14.25 -10.46 -24.92
CA TYR A 348 -13.16 -11.35 -25.36
C TYR A 348 -13.40 -11.89 -26.76
N ALA A 349 -14.63 -12.32 -27.08
CA ALA A 349 -14.98 -12.81 -28.41
C ALA A 349 -14.84 -11.73 -29.51
N ALA A 350 -15.00 -10.46 -29.15
CA ALA A 350 -14.86 -9.30 -30.03
C ALA A 350 -13.40 -8.84 -30.25
N LEU A 351 -12.43 -9.36 -29.47
CA LEU A 351 -11.03 -8.99 -29.64
C LEU A 351 -10.49 -9.37 -31.03
N PRO A 352 -9.52 -8.62 -31.57
CA PRO A 352 -8.81 -8.98 -32.78
C PRO A 352 -8.23 -10.40 -32.70
N PRO A 353 -8.22 -11.19 -33.78
CA PRO A 353 -7.77 -12.59 -33.76
C PRO A 353 -6.35 -12.78 -33.21
N ALA A 354 -5.43 -11.85 -33.45
CA ALA A 354 -4.07 -11.91 -32.94
C ALA A 354 -4.05 -11.80 -31.41
N VAL A 355 -4.68 -10.76 -30.85
CA VAL A 355 -4.78 -10.51 -29.39
C VAL A 355 -5.49 -11.68 -28.69
N ARG A 356 -6.61 -12.15 -29.29
CA ARG A 356 -7.38 -13.27 -28.73
C ARG A 356 -6.57 -14.57 -28.68
N ARG A 357 -5.64 -14.79 -29.63
CA ARG A 357 -4.77 -15.98 -29.64
C ARG A 357 -3.78 -15.97 -28.47
N ASP A 358 -3.21 -14.81 -28.14
CA ASP A 358 -2.12 -14.69 -27.18
C ASP A 358 -2.63 -14.49 -25.74
N MET A 359 -3.82 -13.89 -25.55
CA MET A 359 -4.44 -13.64 -24.26
C MET A 359 -4.67 -14.89 -23.37
N PRO A 360 -5.11 -16.07 -23.88
CA PRO A 360 -5.28 -17.25 -23.03
C PRO A 360 -3.98 -17.69 -22.38
N ASP A 361 -2.85 -17.59 -23.07
CA ASP A 361 -1.54 -17.93 -22.52
C ASP A 361 -1.15 -16.92 -21.42
N TYR A 362 -1.38 -15.63 -21.62
CA TYR A 362 -1.14 -14.61 -20.61
C TYR A 362 -2.05 -14.77 -19.39
N LEU A 363 -3.36 -14.96 -19.59
CA LEU A 363 -4.32 -15.18 -18.53
C LEU A 363 -4.08 -16.51 -17.79
N TRP A 364 -3.79 -17.57 -18.53
CA TRP A 364 -3.47 -18.87 -17.94
C TRP A 364 -2.22 -18.78 -17.06
N ARG A 365 -1.15 -18.18 -17.55
CA ARG A 365 0.07 -17.96 -16.76
C ARG A 365 -0.20 -17.06 -15.54
N PHE A 366 -1.03 -16.03 -15.68
CA PHE A 366 -1.45 -15.18 -14.54
C PHE A 366 -2.28 -15.97 -13.52
N LEU A 367 -3.34 -16.68 -13.96
CA LEU A 367 -4.25 -17.43 -13.10
C LEU A 367 -3.57 -18.63 -12.42
N VAL A 368 -2.73 -19.36 -13.14
CA VAL A 368 -1.97 -20.50 -12.58
C VAL A 368 -1.01 -20.01 -11.51
N ASN A 369 -0.33 -18.89 -11.71
CA ASN A 369 0.58 -18.32 -10.70
C ASN A 369 -0.17 -17.70 -9.51
N MET A 370 -1.40 -17.19 -9.72
CA MET A 370 -2.27 -16.70 -8.64
C MET A 370 -3.01 -17.84 -7.92
N GLY A 371 -3.38 -18.92 -8.62
CA GLY A 371 -4.25 -19.98 -8.13
C GLY A 371 -3.54 -21.23 -7.58
N THR A 372 -2.28 -21.48 -7.89
CA THR A 372 -1.53 -22.66 -7.41
C THR A 372 -1.03 -22.52 -5.97
N GLY A 373 -1.30 -21.41 -5.29
CA GLY A 373 -1.06 -21.24 -3.86
C GLY A 373 -1.89 -22.15 -2.94
N GLY A 374 -2.82 -22.95 -3.45
CA GLY A 374 -3.83 -23.67 -2.64
C GLY A 374 -3.78 -25.21 -2.61
N LYS A 375 -2.90 -25.85 -3.36
CA LYS A 375 -2.79 -27.34 -3.34
C LYS A 375 -1.34 -27.78 -3.25
N GLY A 376 -0.92 -28.14 -2.04
CA GLY A 376 0.34 -28.79 -1.72
C GLY A 376 0.50 -28.88 -0.22
#